data_f79b7d60a990c72e75d2f688ee1ec49b
#
_entry.id   f79b7d60a990c72e75d2f688ee1ec49b
#
_cell.length_a   1.000
_cell.length_b   1.000
_cell.length_c   1.000
_cell.angle_alpha   90.00
_cell.angle_beta   90.00
_cell.angle_gamma   90.00
#
_symmetry.space_group_name_H-M   'P 1'
#
loop_
_entity.id
_entity.type
_entity.pdbx_description
1 polymer ?
#
loop_
_entity_poly.entity_id
_entity_poly.type
_entity_poly.pdbx_seq_one_letter_code
_entity_poly.pdbx_strand_id
1 'polypeptide(L)'
;MTPGFDLDQYLTQGVESIVKDALAASLKNPKETAFLLSYALAGKRAAAARQRFAQEGKHIPSFLIASITNRCNLHCTGCYARANSICDDAETTALLTDEDWTRLFAEASEIGVSFCLLAGGEPMMRRGVLESAAKHRDILF
;
A
#
# COMPACT_ATOMS: atom_id res chain seq x y z
N MET A 1 42.64 1.48 -11.94
CA MET A 1 41.53 0.73 -11.39
C MET A 1 40.45 1.73 -11.06
N THR A 2 39.40 1.78 -11.85
CA THR A 2 38.20 2.60 -11.53
C THR A 2 37.54 1.94 -10.31
N PRO A 3 37.21 2.70 -9.24
CA PRO A 3 36.46 2.15 -8.12
C PRO A 3 35.14 1.58 -8.66
N GLY A 4 34.89 0.32 -8.37
CA GLY A 4 33.66 -0.35 -8.79
C GLY A 4 32.45 0.39 -8.19
N PHE A 5 31.45 0.64 -9.01
CA PHE A 5 30.18 1.21 -8.56
C PHE A 5 29.51 0.21 -7.61
N ASP A 6 29.35 0.61 -6.35
CA ASP A 6 28.64 -0.16 -5.33
C ASP A 6 27.15 0.22 -5.35
N LEU A 7 26.32 -0.63 -5.95
CA LEU A 7 24.89 -0.42 -6.09
C LEU A 7 24.17 -0.40 -4.73
N ASP A 8 24.56 -1.26 -3.79
CA ASP A 8 23.91 -1.35 -2.48
C ASP A 8 24.18 -0.10 -1.67
N GLN A 9 25.41 0.42 -1.70
CA GLN A 9 25.76 1.68 -1.05
C GLN A 9 25.03 2.86 -1.69
N TYR A 10 24.93 2.91 -3.01
CA TYR A 10 24.21 3.96 -3.74
C TYR A 10 22.71 3.96 -3.41
N LEU A 11 22.06 2.79 -3.42
CA LEU A 11 20.65 2.65 -3.07
C LEU A 11 20.39 3.01 -1.61
N THR A 12 21.25 2.56 -0.70
CA THR A 12 21.12 2.88 0.73
C THR A 12 21.24 4.38 0.98
N GLN A 13 22.22 5.05 0.40
CA GLN A 13 22.38 6.51 0.51
C GLN A 13 21.20 7.26 -0.11
N GLY A 14 20.69 6.79 -1.26
CA GLY A 14 19.51 7.35 -1.91
C GLY A 14 18.28 7.30 -1.01
N VAL A 15 18.01 6.14 -0.42
CA VAL A 15 16.89 5.95 0.53
C VAL A 15 17.08 6.81 1.78
N GLU A 16 18.27 6.85 2.36
CA GLU A 16 18.55 7.70 3.52
C GLU A 16 18.34 9.19 3.25
N SER A 17 18.73 9.66 2.07
CA SER A 17 18.51 11.06 1.67
C SER A 17 17.03 11.37 1.55
N ILE A 18 16.26 10.51 0.86
CA ILE A 18 14.81 10.67 0.72
C ILE A 18 14.13 10.70 2.09
N VAL A 19 14.50 9.80 2.99
CA VAL A 19 13.95 9.76 4.35
C VAL A 19 14.28 11.01 5.14
N LYS A 20 15.54 11.50 5.08
CA LYS A 20 15.94 12.75 5.74
C LYS A 20 15.19 13.95 5.21
N ASP A 21 15.04 14.06 3.87
CA ASP A 21 14.33 15.16 3.24
C ASP A 21 12.83 15.15 3.57
N ALA A 22 12.22 13.98 3.54
CA ALA A 22 10.83 13.79 3.96
C ALA A 22 10.60 14.16 5.43
N LEU A 23 11.50 13.75 6.33
CA LEU A 23 11.45 14.13 7.75
C LEU A 23 11.65 15.64 7.93
N ALA A 24 12.62 16.24 7.25
CA ALA A 24 12.86 17.68 7.33
C ALA A 24 11.67 18.50 6.81
N ALA A 25 11.01 18.04 5.76
CA ALA A 25 9.82 18.67 5.22
C ALA A 25 8.62 18.54 6.19
N SER A 26 8.41 17.37 6.75
CA SER A 26 7.27 17.11 7.64
C SER A 26 7.39 17.79 9.00
N LEU A 27 8.60 18.06 9.49
CA LEU A 27 8.81 18.84 10.73
C LEU A 27 8.30 20.29 10.61
N LYS A 28 8.13 20.80 9.39
CA LYS A 28 7.54 22.13 9.13
C LYS A 28 6.00 22.12 9.15
N ASN A 29 5.37 20.95 9.07
CA ASN A 29 3.93 20.79 9.06
C ASN A 29 3.49 19.88 10.23
N PRO A 30 2.84 20.43 11.27
CA PRO A 30 2.43 19.64 12.44
C PRO A 30 1.51 18.45 12.09
N LYS A 31 0.68 18.58 11.04
CA LYS A 31 -0.23 17.50 10.61
C LYS A 31 0.54 16.33 9.99
N GLU A 32 1.55 16.62 9.18
CA GLU A 32 2.42 15.62 8.58
C GLU A 32 3.27 14.92 9.64
N THR A 33 3.81 15.68 10.59
CA THR A 33 4.55 15.12 11.73
C THR A 33 3.69 14.17 12.54
N ALA A 34 2.45 14.57 12.86
CA ALA A 34 1.51 13.73 13.60
C ALA A 34 1.16 12.45 12.82
N PHE A 35 0.97 12.57 11.50
CA PHE A 35 0.73 11.41 10.62
C PHE A 35 1.91 10.45 10.64
N LEU A 36 3.15 10.93 10.45
CA LEU A 36 4.35 10.08 10.44
C LEU A 36 4.56 9.39 11.78
N LEU A 37 4.33 10.07 12.90
CA LEU A 37 4.43 9.47 14.24
C LEU A 37 3.38 8.38 14.43
N SER A 38 2.12 8.63 14.04
CA SER A 38 1.05 7.65 14.13
C SER A 38 1.34 6.42 13.27
N TYR A 39 1.83 6.63 12.05
CA TYR A 39 2.20 5.56 11.13
C TYR A 39 3.40 4.75 11.63
N ALA A 40 4.42 5.40 12.21
CA ALA A 40 5.56 4.71 12.80
C ALA A 40 5.14 3.82 13.99
N LEU A 41 4.20 4.28 14.82
CA LEU A 41 3.64 3.48 15.91
C LEU A 41 2.80 2.31 15.40
N ALA A 42 1.97 2.54 14.38
CA ALA A 42 1.20 1.50 13.72
C ALA A 42 2.13 0.44 13.10
N GLY A 43 3.19 0.87 12.41
CA GLY A 43 4.20 -0.02 11.83
C GLY A 43 4.89 -0.93 12.86
N LYS A 44 5.18 -0.41 14.07
CA LYS A 44 5.72 -1.23 15.18
C LYS A 44 4.72 -2.29 15.64
N ARG A 45 3.43 -1.94 15.77
CA ARG A 45 2.37 -2.89 16.13
C ARG A 45 2.20 -3.97 15.06
N ALA A 46 2.16 -3.57 13.79
CA ALA A 46 2.09 -4.50 12.67
C ALA A 46 3.30 -5.46 12.63
N ALA A 47 4.51 -4.96 12.85
CA ALA A 47 5.70 -5.80 12.94
C ALA A 47 5.62 -6.81 14.09
N ALA A 48 5.13 -6.41 15.26
CA ALA A 48 4.93 -7.30 16.39
C ALA A 48 3.86 -8.37 16.10
N ALA A 49 2.78 -8.01 15.39
CA ALA A 49 1.77 -8.99 14.94
C ALA A 49 2.39 -10.03 14.00
N ARG A 50 3.12 -9.59 12.96
CA ARG A 50 3.82 -10.52 12.04
C ARG A 50 4.81 -11.43 12.75
N GLN A 51 5.53 -10.91 13.76
CA GLN A 51 6.49 -11.71 14.52
C GLN A 51 5.80 -12.84 15.30
N ARG A 52 4.60 -12.62 15.85
CA ARG A 52 3.80 -13.69 16.50
C ARG A 52 3.45 -14.78 15.51
N PHE A 53 2.95 -14.43 14.33
CA PHE A 53 2.66 -15.40 13.28
C PHE A 53 3.91 -16.14 12.80
N ALA A 54 5.05 -15.47 12.72
CA ALA A 54 6.33 -16.11 12.35
C ALA A 54 6.77 -17.17 13.37
N GLN A 55 6.48 -16.97 14.67
CA GLN A 55 6.74 -17.99 15.71
C GLN A 55 5.84 -19.22 15.54
N GLU A 56 4.69 -19.08 14.91
CA GLU A 56 3.80 -20.17 14.53
C GLU A 56 4.13 -20.78 13.16
N GLY A 57 5.25 -20.39 12.55
CA GLY A 57 5.66 -20.85 11.22
C GLY A 57 4.87 -20.22 10.06
N LYS A 58 4.08 -19.18 10.31
CA LYS A 58 3.29 -18.47 9.29
C LYS A 58 4.00 -17.21 8.85
N HIS A 59 4.20 -17.04 7.54
CA HIS A 59 4.75 -15.82 6.96
C HIS A 59 3.65 -14.85 6.55
N ILE A 60 3.58 -13.70 7.20
CA ILE A 60 2.65 -12.62 6.85
C ILE A 60 3.43 -11.50 6.14
N PRO A 61 3.06 -11.14 4.90
CA PRO A 61 3.71 -10.04 4.19
C PRO A 61 3.36 -8.69 4.83
N SER A 62 4.28 -7.74 4.79
CA SER A 62 4.02 -6.37 5.23
C SER A 62 3.29 -5.54 4.17
N PHE A 63 3.28 -6.01 2.93
CA PHE A 63 2.76 -5.34 1.75
C PHE A 63 1.68 -6.20 1.09
N LEU A 64 0.59 -5.56 0.68
CA LEU A 64 -0.52 -6.17 -0.05
C LEU A 64 -0.80 -5.37 -1.32
N ILE A 65 -1.12 -6.04 -2.41
CA ILE A 65 -1.73 -5.43 -3.60
C ILE A 65 -3.18 -5.87 -3.67
N ALA A 66 -4.11 -4.93 -3.59
CA ALA A 66 -5.54 -5.16 -3.63
C ALA A 66 -6.12 -4.66 -4.97
N SER A 67 -6.47 -5.58 -5.86
CA SER A 67 -7.18 -5.25 -7.11
C SER A 67 -8.66 -5.11 -6.79
N ILE A 68 -9.11 -3.85 -6.53
CA ILE A 68 -10.45 -3.57 -6.01
C ILE A 68 -11.53 -3.47 -7.09
N THR A 69 -11.14 -3.36 -8.36
CA THR A 69 -12.08 -3.27 -9.49
C THR A 69 -11.43 -3.72 -10.80
N ASN A 70 -12.22 -4.25 -11.69
CA ASN A 70 -11.87 -4.49 -13.09
C ASN A 70 -12.47 -3.42 -14.04
N ARG A 71 -13.23 -2.48 -13.51
CA ARG A 71 -13.79 -1.37 -14.28
C ARG A 71 -12.77 -0.23 -14.40
N CYS A 72 -12.65 0.33 -15.62
CA CYS A 72 -11.73 1.43 -15.90
C CYS A 72 -12.31 2.37 -16.97
N ASN A 73 -12.40 3.64 -16.65
CA ASN A 73 -12.82 4.69 -17.57
C ASN A 73 -11.65 5.39 -18.28
N LEU A 74 -10.43 4.88 -18.11
CA LEU A 74 -9.21 5.40 -18.72
C LEU A 74 -8.74 4.52 -19.87
N HIS A 75 -8.13 5.13 -20.91
CA HIS A 75 -7.61 4.45 -22.08
C HIS A 75 -6.11 4.74 -22.22
N CYS A 76 -5.33 4.38 -21.18
CA CYS A 76 -3.90 4.65 -21.14
C CYS A 76 -3.16 3.88 -22.23
N THR A 77 -2.28 4.56 -22.97
CA THR A 77 -1.42 3.92 -23.96
C THR A 77 -0.49 2.91 -23.30
N GLY A 78 -0.51 1.66 -23.79
CA GLY A 78 0.32 0.58 -23.22
C GLY A 78 -0.21 -0.02 -21.92
N CYS A 79 -1.48 0.19 -21.58
CA CYS A 79 -2.08 -0.43 -20.40
C CYS A 79 -2.12 -1.96 -20.55
N TYR A 80 -1.33 -2.67 -19.73
CA TYR A 80 -1.26 -4.13 -19.78
C TYR A 80 -2.59 -4.80 -19.38
N ALA A 81 -3.32 -4.20 -18.43
CA ALA A 81 -4.56 -4.77 -17.93
C ALA A 81 -5.65 -4.75 -19.02
N ARG A 82 -5.74 -3.65 -19.78
CA ARG A 82 -6.67 -3.55 -20.91
C ARG A 82 -6.23 -4.43 -22.08
N ALA A 83 -4.93 -4.48 -22.40
CA ALA A 83 -4.37 -5.33 -23.44
C ALA A 83 -4.62 -6.83 -23.19
N ASN A 84 -4.71 -7.24 -21.92
CA ASN A 84 -4.99 -8.62 -21.51
C ASN A 84 -6.45 -8.85 -21.09
N SER A 85 -7.36 -7.94 -21.41
CA SER A 85 -8.80 -8.03 -21.07
C SER A 85 -9.06 -8.24 -19.56
N ILE A 86 -8.17 -7.74 -18.69
CA ILE A 86 -8.32 -7.78 -17.23
C ILE A 86 -9.24 -6.66 -16.76
N CYS A 87 -9.28 -5.53 -17.47
CA CYS A 87 -10.18 -4.41 -17.18
C CYS A 87 -10.86 -3.88 -18.44
N ASP A 88 -12.05 -3.32 -18.27
CA ASP A 88 -12.85 -2.72 -19.35
C ASP A 88 -13.67 -1.54 -18.81
N ASP A 89 -14.40 -0.83 -19.70
CA ASP A 89 -15.29 0.28 -19.35
C ASP A 89 -16.50 -0.20 -18.51
N ALA A 90 -16.92 -1.44 -18.73
CA ALA A 90 -17.93 -2.12 -17.93
C ALA A 90 -17.32 -3.09 -16.93
N GLU A 91 -18.06 -3.37 -15.86
CA GLU A 91 -17.71 -4.41 -14.91
C GLU A 91 -17.92 -5.80 -15.56
N THR A 92 -16.86 -6.58 -15.64
CA THR A 92 -16.87 -7.85 -16.40
C THR A 92 -17.07 -9.08 -15.51
N THR A 93 -16.85 -8.95 -14.21
CA THR A 93 -16.98 -10.05 -13.22
C THR A 93 -17.60 -9.52 -11.93
N ALA A 94 -18.20 -10.41 -11.15
CA ALA A 94 -18.65 -10.09 -9.80
C ALA A 94 -17.47 -9.66 -8.92
N LEU A 95 -17.60 -8.50 -8.30
CA LEU A 95 -16.59 -7.95 -7.39
C LEU A 95 -17.02 -8.15 -5.93
N LEU A 96 -16.05 -8.14 -5.04
CA LEU A 96 -16.31 -8.04 -3.60
C LEU A 96 -17.07 -6.73 -3.30
N THR A 97 -17.99 -6.80 -2.33
CA THR A 97 -18.74 -5.62 -1.87
C THR A 97 -17.84 -4.65 -1.09
N ASP A 98 -18.32 -3.44 -0.85
CA ASP A 98 -17.59 -2.46 -0.02
C ASP A 98 -17.48 -2.94 1.43
N GLU A 99 -18.46 -3.71 1.92
CA GLU A 99 -18.45 -4.37 3.23
C GLU A 99 -17.41 -5.49 3.29
N ASP A 100 -17.24 -6.27 2.23
CA ASP A 100 -16.20 -7.30 2.15
C ASP A 100 -14.82 -6.66 2.21
N TRP A 101 -14.60 -5.57 1.49
CA TRP A 101 -13.34 -4.82 1.54
C TRP A 101 -13.08 -4.22 2.92
N THR A 102 -14.12 -3.71 3.59
CA THR A 102 -14.00 -3.21 4.97
C THR A 102 -13.49 -4.30 5.92
N ARG A 103 -14.04 -5.52 5.81
CA ARG A 103 -13.58 -6.68 6.61
C ARG A 103 -12.15 -7.08 6.27
N LEU A 104 -11.83 -7.18 4.98
CA LEU A 104 -10.49 -7.53 4.52
C LEU A 104 -9.41 -6.54 5.03
N PHE A 105 -9.69 -5.24 5.03
CA PHE A 105 -8.75 -4.25 5.55
C PHE A 105 -8.59 -4.37 7.06
N ALA A 106 -9.66 -4.66 7.81
CA ALA A 106 -9.58 -4.93 9.25
C ALA A 106 -8.73 -6.17 9.53
N GLU A 107 -8.99 -7.28 8.84
CA GLU A 107 -8.22 -8.52 8.96
C GLU A 107 -6.74 -8.32 8.56
N ALA A 108 -6.49 -7.61 7.46
CA ALA A 108 -5.13 -7.27 7.03
C ALA A 108 -4.36 -6.48 8.09
N SER A 109 -5.03 -5.53 8.76
CA SER A 109 -4.46 -4.80 9.89
C SER A 109 -4.12 -5.72 11.06
N GLU A 110 -5.05 -6.60 11.45
CA GLU A 110 -4.87 -7.51 12.58
C GLU A 110 -3.69 -8.48 12.40
N ILE A 111 -3.49 -8.98 11.18
CA ILE A 111 -2.36 -9.87 10.87
C ILE A 111 -1.04 -9.12 10.64
N GLY A 112 -1.07 -7.79 10.57
CA GLY A 112 0.13 -6.96 10.52
C GLY A 112 0.55 -6.50 9.13
N VAL A 113 -0.35 -6.43 8.14
CA VAL A 113 -0.13 -5.69 6.89
C VAL A 113 -0.03 -4.21 7.23
N SER A 114 1.00 -3.53 6.74
CA SER A 114 1.27 -2.12 7.02
C SER A 114 1.19 -1.21 5.79
N PHE A 115 1.19 -1.81 4.60
CA PHE A 115 1.03 -1.09 3.34
C PHE A 115 0.12 -1.87 2.39
N CYS A 116 -0.84 -1.19 1.75
CA CYS A 116 -1.73 -1.79 0.76
C CYS A 116 -1.81 -0.91 -0.48
N LEU A 117 -1.33 -1.41 -1.61
CA LEU A 117 -1.51 -0.76 -2.90
C LEU A 117 -2.90 -1.09 -3.44
N LEU A 118 -3.77 -0.09 -3.53
CA LEU A 118 -5.06 -0.23 -4.21
C LEU A 118 -4.85 -0.15 -5.72
N ALA A 119 -5.21 -1.20 -6.41
CA ALA A 119 -5.01 -1.39 -7.83
C ALA A 119 -6.30 -1.89 -8.51
N GLY A 120 -6.18 -2.25 -9.79
CA GLY A 120 -7.27 -2.80 -10.58
C GLY A 120 -7.37 -2.11 -11.94
N GLY A 121 -8.59 -1.88 -12.42
CA GLY A 121 -8.83 -0.97 -13.52
C GLY A 121 -8.51 0.47 -13.11
N GLU A 122 -9.52 1.30 -12.79
CA GLU A 122 -9.32 2.60 -12.17
C GLU A 122 -9.89 2.59 -10.72
N PRO A 123 -9.02 2.52 -9.69
CA PRO A 123 -9.47 2.42 -8.29
C PRO A 123 -10.39 3.56 -7.85
N MET A 124 -10.23 4.77 -8.40
CA MET A 124 -11.06 5.92 -8.07
C MET A 124 -12.54 5.74 -8.44
N MET A 125 -12.85 4.74 -9.26
CA MET A 125 -14.25 4.37 -9.57
C MET A 125 -14.93 3.60 -8.43
N ARG A 126 -14.19 3.10 -7.44
CA ARG A 126 -14.71 2.37 -6.28
C ARG A 126 -14.63 3.23 -5.00
N ARG A 127 -15.34 4.33 -5.03
CA ARG A 127 -15.33 5.34 -3.97
C ARG A 127 -15.62 4.76 -2.57
N GLY A 128 -16.59 3.86 -2.43
CA GLY A 128 -16.93 3.23 -1.15
C GLY A 128 -15.77 2.43 -0.57
N VAL A 129 -15.01 1.71 -1.41
CA VAL A 129 -13.80 0.99 -0.96
C VAL A 129 -12.71 1.96 -0.53
N LEU A 130 -12.50 3.08 -1.26
CA LEU A 130 -11.52 4.10 -0.88
C LEU A 130 -11.88 4.78 0.45
N GLU A 131 -13.17 5.09 0.66
CA GLU A 131 -13.66 5.64 1.91
C GLU A 131 -13.52 4.65 3.07
N SER A 132 -13.67 3.36 2.81
CA SER A 132 -13.40 2.31 3.80
C SER A 132 -11.91 2.25 4.13
N ALA A 133 -11.03 2.20 3.12
CA ALA A 133 -9.58 2.20 3.30
C ALA A 133 -9.11 3.38 4.17
N ALA A 134 -9.64 4.58 3.92
CA ALA A 134 -9.30 5.80 4.65
C ALA A 134 -9.63 5.76 6.16
N LYS A 135 -10.45 4.83 6.61
CA LYS A 135 -10.77 4.62 8.04
C LYS A 135 -9.67 3.83 8.78
N HIS A 136 -8.89 3.04 8.06
CA HIS A 136 -7.82 2.19 8.61
C HIS A 136 -6.50 2.95 8.64
N ARG A 137 -6.28 3.75 9.71
CA ARG A 137 -5.10 4.63 9.86
C ARG A 137 -3.80 3.90 10.20
N ASP A 138 -3.86 2.62 10.45
CA ASP A 138 -2.75 1.72 10.76
C ASP A 138 -2.17 1.03 9.52
N ILE A 139 -2.85 1.13 8.38
CA ILE A 139 -2.36 0.74 7.06
C ILE A 139 -2.14 2.00 6.21
N LEU A 140 -1.04 2.06 5.48
CA LEU A 140 -0.82 3.06 4.43
C LEU A 140 -1.40 2.52 3.12
N PHE A 141 -2.33 3.28 2.52
CA PHE A 141 -2.91 2.97 1.22
C PHE A 141 -2.37 3.88 0.13
#